data_29f458348727db6ba9f33aca79c4b5c2
#
_entry.id   29f458348727db6ba9f33aca79c4b5c2
#
_cell.length_a   1.000
_cell.length_b   1.000
_cell.length_c   1.000
_cell.angle_alpha   90.00
_cell.angle_beta   90.00
_cell.angle_gamma   90.00
#
_symmetry.space_group_name_H-M   'P 1'
#
loop_
_entity.id
_entity.type
_entity.pdbx_description
1 polymer ?
#
loop_
_entity_poly.entity_id
_entity_poly.type
_entity_poly.pdbx_seq_one_letter_code
_entity_poly.pdbx_strand_id
1 'polypeptide(L)'
;SSDVCSSDLPFVGGHEIVGSVAAVGEGVSEREFPIGRKLTARLIQVCGKCYFCRHGEENLCVDINAPFDKEMEIPGTGGLGEYLNIDPSQAYLLPESLSDTAAVFSEPLACVLNSIERGQIALGDDVAVLGGGIMGMLHVLCAKLSGARVIMSEPDAERRALAKTLGCDDTINPMETNPVDYIKNLNGIGAEAVFNTTPISAVAKQAVEMTAPLGRCVMYSSQHPDKPIEISPNWLHSSETVITGAVSPSVRSFQRAVNMLSKGLIDPEKLVSGVYPCNQAQEAFEAAIRPDTFRIIITF
;
A
#
# COMPACT_ATOMS: atom_id res chain seq x y z
N SER A 1 3.19 2.92 9.47
CA SER A 1 4.20 3.49 10.36
C SER A 1 4.36 2.60 11.58
N SER A 2 5.52 2.02 11.75
CA SER A 2 5.90 1.35 12.98
C SER A 2 5.98 2.41 14.09
N ASP A 3 5.31 2.19 15.21
CA ASP A 3 5.49 2.99 16.43
C ASP A 3 6.91 2.73 16.98
N VAL A 4 7.90 3.44 16.44
CA VAL A 4 9.26 3.41 16.98
C VAL A 4 9.25 4.24 18.26
N CYS A 5 9.40 3.58 19.38
CA CYS A 5 9.55 4.24 20.67
C CYS A 5 10.96 4.87 20.77
N SER A 6 11.12 5.96 21.51
CA SER A 6 12.44 6.57 21.73
C SER A 6 13.46 5.61 22.40
N SER A 7 13.00 4.54 23.03
CA SER A 7 13.82 3.45 23.57
C SER A 7 14.40 2.53 22.50
N ASP A 8 13.88 2.59 21.25
CA ASP A 8 14.29 1.72 20.15
C ASP A 8 15.35 2.35 19.25
N LEU A 9 15.85 3.52 19.62
CA LEU A 9 16.94 4.19 18.91
C LEU A 9 18.33 3.73 19.39
N PRO A 10 19.33 3.61 18.50
CA PRO A 10 19.28 3.92 17.08
C PRO A 10 18.48 2.90 16.24
N PHE A 11 17.82 3.36 15.16
CA PHE A 11 16.99 2.55 14.27
C PHE A 11 17.18 3.00 12.82
N VAL A 12 17.42 2.06 11.90
CA VAL A 12 17.48 2.34 10.45
C VAL A 12 16.21 1.84 9.78
N GLY A 13 15.31 2.76 9.49
CA GLY A 13 14.03 2.47 8.85
C GLY A 13 14.11 2.34 7.33
N GLY A 14 12.94 2.45 6.67
CA GLY A 14 12.77 2.39 5.22
C GLY A 14 12.62 0.96 4.72
N HIS A 15 11.52 0.69 3.98
CA HIS A 15 11.24 -0.62 3.41
C HIS A 15 10.71 -0.53 1.97
N GLU A 16 10.63 0.66 1.43
CA GLU A 16 10.26 0.94 0.05
C GLU A 16 11.52 1.36 -0.70
N ILE A 17 12.20 0.41 -1.33
CA ILE A 17 13.55 0.62 -1.87
C ILE A 17 13.64 0.32 -3.36
N VAL A 18 14.57 1.03 -3.98
CA VAL A 18 15.16 0.69 -5.28
C VAL A 18 16.67 0.93 -5.20
N GLY A 19 17.44 0.08 -5.85
CA GLY A 19 18.88 0.23 -5.90
C GLY A 19 19.47 -0.63 -7.02
N SER A 20 20.76 -0.84 -6.97
CA SER A 20 21.48 -1.71 -7.91
C SER A 20 22.33 -2.74 -7.17
N VAL A 21 22.54 -3.88 -7.79
CA VAL A 21 23.40 -4.94 -7.26
C VAL A 21 24.82 -4.41 -7.15
N ALA A 22 25.32 -4.20 -5.94
CA ALA A 22 26.70 -3.75 -5.69
C ALA A 22 27.68 -4.92 -5.58
N ALA A 23 27.23 -6.02 -4.95
CA ALA A 23 27.99 -7.26 -4.81
C ALA A 23 27.04 -8.42 -4.60
N VAL A 24 27.51 -9.65 -4.81
CA VAL A 24 26.81 -10.89 -4.46
C VAL A 24 27.59 -11.67 -3.41
N GLY A 25 26.87 -12.26 -2.46
CA GLY A 25 27.46 -13.10 -1.42
C GLY A 25 27.80 -14.51 -1.91
N GLU A 26 28.44 -15.28 -1.03
CA GLU A 26 28.77 -16.68 -1.29
C GLU A 26 27.52 -17.50 -1.63
N GLY A 27 27.57 -18.29 -2.69
CA GLY A 27 26.46 -19.13 -3.15
C GLY A 27 25.42 -18.42 -4.02
N VAL A 28 25.54 -17.10 -4.24
CA VAL A 28 24.68 -16.33 -5.14
C VAL A 28 25.35 -16.15 -6.51
N SER A 29 24.64 -16.44 -7.57
CA SER A 29 25.19 -16.37 -8.94
C SER A 29 25.12 -14.94 -9.50
N GLU A 30 26.26 -14.38 -9.94
CA GLU A 30 26.29 -13.12 -10.70
C GLU A 30 25.53 -13.21 -12.04
N ARG A 31 25.30 -14.40 -12.56
CA ARG A 31 24.46 -14.58 -13.75
C ARG A 31 23.00 -14.31 -13.43
N GLU A 32 22.56 -14.67 -12.23
CA GLU A 32 21.19 -14.41 -11.75
C GLU A 32 21.01 -12.96 -11.29
N PHE A 33 22.01 -12.43 -10.55
CA PHE A 33 22.04 -11.06 -10.06
C PHE A 33 23.29 -10.33 -10.58
N PRO A 34 23.31 -9.85 -11.85
CA PRO A 34 24.46 -9.17 -12.40
C PRO A 34 24.75 -7.85 -11.67
N ILE A 35 26.04 -7.59 -11.41
CA ILE A 35 26.48 -6.33 -10.81
C ILE A 35 25.99 -5.13 -11.63
N GLY A 36 25.51 -4.10 -10.96
CA GLY A 36 24.94 -2.89 -11.54
C GLY A 36 23.47 -3.01 -11.98
N ARG A 37 22.87 -4.22 -11.98
CA ARG A 37 21.47 -4.38 -12.36
C ARG A 37 20.55 -3.77 -11.31
N LYS A 38 19.55 -3.01 -11.80
CA LYS A 38 18.51 -2.40 -10.98
C LYS A 38 17.64 -3.48 -10.33
N LEU A 39 17.31 -3.27 -9.05
CA LEU A 39 16.41 -4.13 -8.29
C LEU A 39 15.57 -3.35 -7.29
N THR A 40 14.50 -3.98 -6.82
CA THR A 40 13.77 -3.69 -5.59
C THR A 40 13.71 -4.94 -4.73
N ALA A 41 13.30 -4.82 -3.47
CA ALA A 41 13.17 -5.97 -2.59
C ALA A 41 11.96 -5.86 -1.66
N ARG A 42 11.39 -7.03 -1.35
CA ARG A 42 10.35 -7.17 -0.32
C ARG A 42 11.04 -7.38 1.04
N LEU A 43 11.26 -6.30 1.78
CA LEU A 43 11.98 -6.33 3.06
C LEU A 43 11.10 -6.86 4.23
N ILE A 44 10.38 -7.94 4.01
CA ILE A 44 9.57 -8.62 5.02
C ILE A 44 10.08 -10.05 5.14
N GLN A 45 10.72 -10.36 6.28
CA GLN A 45 11.13 -11.72 6.55
C GLN A 45 9.95 -12.57 7.00
N VAL A 46 9.95 -13.81 6.52
CA VAL A 46 8.94 -14.82 6.85
C VAL A 46 9.61 -16.15 7.14
N CYS A 47 9.03 -16.94 8.02
CA CYS A 47 9.65 -18.21 8.42
C CYS A 47 9.57 -19.32 7.35
N GLY A 48 8.76 -19.16 6.29
CA GLY A 48 8.56 -20.12 5.21
C GLY A 48 7.86 -21.45 5.59
N LYS A 49 7.64 -21.72 6.89
CA LYS A 49 7.20 -23.04 7.40
C LYS A 49 5.90 -23.04 8.19
N CYS A 50 5.40 -21.89 8.66
CA CYS A 50 4.14 -21.82 9.39
C CYS A 50 2.93 -22.08 8.48
N TYR A 51 1.75 -22.20 9.09
CA TYR A 51 0.50 -22.40 8.36
C TYR A 51 0.30 -21.37 7.25
N PHE A 52 0.46 -20.09 7.56
CA PHE A 52 0.22 -19.00 6.62
C PHE A 52 1.23 -19.01 5.46
N CYS A 53 2.52 -19.18 5.73
CA CYS A 53 3.53 -19.27 4.68
C CYS A 53 3.28 -20.44 3.71
N ARG A 54 2.85 -21.61 4.23
CA ARG A 54 2.55 -22.78 3.39
C ARG A 54 1.28 -22.62 2.55
N HIS A 55 0.43 -21.65 2.88
CA HIS A 55 -0.81 -21.34 2.14
C HIS A 55 -0.66 -20.10 1.22
N GLY A 56 0.56 -19.53 1.11
CA GLY A 56 0.80 -18.36 0.27
C GLY A 56 0.27 -17.04 0.87
N GLU A 57 0.04 -17.02 2.18
CA GLU A 57 -0.39 -15.84 2.94
C GLU A 57 0.76 -15.40 3.88
N GLU A 58 1.95 -15.21 3.31
CA GLU A 58 3.19 -14.92 4.04
C GLU A 58 3.11 -13.59 4.81
N ASN A 59 2.28 -12.67 4.38
CA ASN A 59 1.97 -11.42 5.09
C ASN A 59 1.34 -11.64 6.48
N LEU A 60 0.85 -12.85 6.76
CA LEU A 60 0.32 -13.27 8.06
C LEU A 60 1.28 -14.23 8.79
N CYS A 61 2.54 -14.29 8.40
CA CYS A 61 3.52 -15.16 9.05
C CYS A 61 3.59 -14.91 10.55
N VAL A 62 3.59 -15.97 11.34
CA VAL A 62 3.65 -15.86 12.82
C VAL A 62 4.98 -15.33 13.34
N ASP A 63 6.04 -15.45 12.54
CA ASP A 63 7.38 -14.94 12.83
C ASP A 63 7.70 -13.73 11.94
N ILE A 64 6.68 -13.01 11.45
CA ILE A 64 6.89 -11.79 10.69
C ILE A 64 7.62 -10.76 11.57
N ASN A 65 8.61 -10.08 11.01
CA ASN A 65 9.48 -9.13 11.74
C ASN A 65 10.42 -9.79 12.77
N ALA A 66 10.62 -11.11 12.74
CA ALA A 66 11.81 -11.67 13.38
C ALA A 66 13.05 -10.94 12.83
N PRO A 67 14.01 -10.54 13.68
CA PRO A 67 15.15 -9.73 13.23
C PRO A 67 15.82 -10.37 12.03
N PHE A 68 16.06 -9.54 11.00
CA PHE A 68 16.69 -9.95 9.73
C PHE A 68 18.04 -10.60 9.96
N ASP A 69 18.77 -10.06 10.90
CA ASP A 69 20.04 -10.61 11.35
C ASP A 69 20.16 -10.35 12.86
N LYS A 70 20.41 -11.40 13.63
CA LYS A 70 20.69 -11.26 15.06
C LYS A 70 22.01 -10.52 15.34
N GLU A 71 22.81 -10.32 14.31
CA GLU A 71 24.10 -9.64 14.37
C GLU A 71 24.02 -8.15 13.97
N MET A 72 22.86 -7.63 13.58
CA MET A 72 22.72 -6.19 13.31
C MET A 72 22.86 -5.40 14.60
N GLU A 73 23.87 -4.55 14.67
CA GLU A 73 24.10 -3.63 15.81
C GLU A 73 22.95 -2.61 15.95
N ILE A 74 22.31 -2.27 14.83
CA ILE A 74 21.22 -1.29 14.78
C ILE A 74 19.99 -1.96 14.16
N PRO A 75 18.84 -2.02 14.88
CA PRO A 75 17.62 -2.63 14.37
C PRO A 75 16.98 -1.81 13.25
N GLY A 76 16.13 -2.44 12.46
CA GLY A 76 15.33 -1.82 11.41
C GLY A 76 15.36 -2.60 10.11
N THR A 77 14.64 -2.09 9.10
CA THR A 77 14.58 -2.69 7.76
C THR A 77 15.75 -2.29 6.86
N GLY A 78 16.49 -1.25 7.23
CA GLY A 78 17.75 -0.85 6.59
C GLY A 78 17.61 -0.09 5.27
N GLY A 79 16.41 0.17 4.77
CA GLY A 79 16.21 0.79 3.46
C GLY A 79 16.63 2.26 3.36
N LEU A 80 16.78 2.94 4.50
CA LEU A 80 17.38 4.28 4.56
C LEU A 80 18.88 4.16 4.82
N GLY A 81 19.58 3.44 3.95
CA GLY A 81 21.02 3.22 3.99
C GLY A 81 21.60 3.10 2.59
N GLU A 82 22.88 3.47 2.44
CA GLU A 82 23.60 3.42 1.17
C GLU A 82 23.72 1.98 0.63
N TYR A 83 23.90 1.02 1.52
CA TYR A 83 23.98 -0.41 1.22
C TYR A 83 23.08 -1.22 2.14
N LEU A 84 22.50 -2.26 1.58
CA LEU A 84 21.63 -3.20 2.29
C LEU A 84 21.94 -4.63 1.84
N ASN A 85 22.09 -5.54 2.81
CA ASN A 85 22.13 -6.97 2.52
C ASN A 85 20.71 -7.50 2.33
N ILE A 86 20.48 -8.16 1.19
CA ILE A 86 19.16 -8.67 0.80
C ILE A 86 19.29 -10.16 0.51
N ASP A 87 18.39 -10.97 1.08
CA ASP A 87 18.25 -12.37 0.68
C ASP A 87 17.78 -12.44 -0.77
N PRO A 88 18.45 -13.23 -1.64
CA PRO A 88 18.09 -13.35 -3.06
C PRO A 88 16.62 -13.67 -3.30
N SER A 89 15.97 -14.42 -2.41
CA SER A 89 14.54 -14.74 -2.50
C SER A 89 13.61 -13.55 -2.33
N GLN A 90 14.12 -12.42 -1.82
CA GLN A 90 13.40 -11.17 -1.62
C GLN A 90 13.70 -10.13 -2.70
N ALA A 91 14.71 -10.36 -3.55
CA ALA A 91 15.16 -9.45 -4.57
C ALA A 91 14.38 -9.63 -5.89
N TYR A 92 14.01 -8.53 -6.52
CA TYR A 92 13.30 -8.51 -7.80
C TYR A 92 14.04 -7.60 -8.77
N LEU A 93 14.62 -8.18 -9.82
CA LEU A 93 15.29 -7.39 -10.87
C LEU A 93 14.26 -6.56 -11.64
N LEU A 94 14.66 -5.34 -11.94
CA LEU A 94 13.85 -4.36 -12.65
C LEU A 94 14.45 -4.05 -14.03
N PRO A 95 13.62 -3.67 -15.02
CA PRO A 95 14.14 -3.20 -16.30
C PRO A 95 14.79 -1.80 -16.12
N GLU A 96 15.85 -1.54 -16.87
CA GLU A 96 16.56 -0.24 -16.85
C GLU A 96 15.65 0.93 -17.27
N SER A 97 14.63 0.65 -18.07
CA SER A 97 13.66 1.64 -18.54
C SER A 97 12.69 2.13 -17.45
N LEU A 98 12.56 1.41 -16.34
CA LEU A 98 11.72 1.84 -15.21
C LEU A 98 12.49 2.89 -14.40
N SER A 99 11.89 4.07 -14.20
CA SER A 99 12.49 5.12 -13.36
C SER A 99 12.59 4.68 -11.90
N ASP A 100 13.57 5.21 -11.17
CA ASP A 100 13.72 4.91 -9.75
C ASP A 100 12.55 5.47 -8.94
N THR A 101 12.02 6.63 -9.36
CA THR A 101 10.85 7.27 -8.75
C THR A 101 9.56 6.46 -8.88
N ALA A 102 9.39 5.69 -9.97
CA ALA A 102 8.30 4.73 -10.08
C ALA A 102 8.61 3.41 -9.36
N ALA A 103 9.86 2.96 -9.40
CA ALA A 103 10.28 1.67 -8.84
C ALA A 103 10.12 1.58 -7.31
N VAL A 104 10.31 2.69 -6.56
CA VAL A 104 10.10 2.73 -5.11
C VAL A 104 8.66 2.42 -4.69
N PHE A 105 7.69 2.53 -5.61
CA PHE A 105 6.31 2.15 -5.36
C PHE A 105 6.05 0.65 -5.38
N SER A 106 7.04 -0.19 -5.61
CA SER A 106 6.87 -1.65 -5.65
C SER A 106 6.23 -2.19 -4.37
N GLU A 107 6.68 -1.74 -3.20
CA GLU A 107 6.13 -2.19 -1.92
C GLU A 107 4.73 -1.63 -1.66
N PRO A 108 4.47 -0.30 -1.68
CA PRO A 108 3.13 0.22 -1.39
C PRO A 108 2.10 -0.23 -2.43
N LEU A 109 2.47 -0.38 -3.70
CA LEU A 109 1.59 -0.95 -4.71
C LEU A 109 1.28 -2.42 -4.42
N ALA A 110 2.24 -3.20 -3.93
CA ALA A 110 2.02 -4.59 -3.55
C ALA A 110 1.04 -4.71 -2.36
N CYS A 111 1.11 -3.80 -1.39
CA CYS A 111 0.14 -3.70 -0.30
C CYS A 111 -1.27 -3.42 -0.83
N VAL A 112 -1.39 -2.47 -1.76
CA VAL A 112 -2.68 -2.13 -2.40
C VAL A 112 -3.21 -3.30 -3.22
N LEU A 113 -2.37 -4.01 -3.96
CA LEU A 113 -2.80 -5.19 -4.74
C LEU A 113 -3.33 -6.31 -3.85
N ASN A 114 -2.74 -6.53 -2.65
CA ASN A 114 -3.30 -7.44 -1.67
C ASN A 114 -4.70 -6.98 -1.23
N SER A 115 -4.90 -5.69 -1.01
CA SER A 115 -6.20 -5.09 -0.67
C SER A 115 -7.23 -5.25 -1.80
N ILE A 116 -6.86 -4.95 -3.03
CA ILE A 116 -7.70 -5.10 -4.23
C ILE A 116 -8.17 -6.55 -4.40
N GLU A 117 -7.30 -7.54 -4.16
CA GLU A 117 -7.68 -8.95 -4.19
C GLU A 117 -8.74 -9.28 -3.13
N ARG A 118 -8.65 -8.70 -1.92
CA ARG A 118 -9.68 -8.87 -0.88
C ARG A 118 -11.01 -8.20 -1.27
N GLY A 119 -10.95 -7.12 -2.05
CA GLY A 119 -12.13 -6.42 -2.58
C GLY A 119 -12.85 -7.18 -3.69
N GLN A 120 -12.21 -8.10 -4.39
CA GLN A 120 -12.78 -8.93 -5.47
C GLN A 120 -13.55 -8.11 -6.52
N ILE A 121 -12.98 -7.00 -6.96
CA ILE A 121 -13.60 -6.10 -7.94
C ILE A 121 -13.87 -6.84 -9.24
N ALA A 122 -15.09 -6.73 -9.73
CA ALA A 122 -15.48 -7.19 -11.07
C ALA A 122 -15.58 -6.00 -12.06
N LEU A 123 -15.61 -6.33 -13.36
CA LEU A 123 -15.82 -5.33 -14.41
C LEU A 123 -17.19 -4.67 -14.26
N GLY A 124 -17.21 -3.35 -14.18
CA GLY A 124 -18.43 -2.56 -14.07
C GLY A 124 -18.90 -2.30 -12.65
N ASP A 125 -18.20 -2.80 -11.62
CA ASP A 125 -18.52 -2.51 -10.23
C ASP A 125 -18.37 -1.02 -9.90
N ASP A 126 -19.17 -0.55 -8.94
CA ASP A 126 -18.98 0.71 -8.24
C ASP A 126 -18.01 0.50 -7.06
N VAL A 127 -16.93 1.22 -7.08
CA VAL A 127 -15.89 1.14 -6.05
C VAL A 127 -15.78 2.46 -5.31
N ALA A 128 -15.91 2.42 -3.99
CA ALA A 128 -15.67 3.57 -3.13
C ALA A 128 -14.30 3.48 -2.46
N VAL A 129 -13.52 4.58 -2.55
CA VAL A 129 -12.24 4.72 -1.85
C VAL A 129 -12.36 5.87 -0.85
N LEU A 130 -12.15 5.56 0.43
CA LEU A 130 -12.24 6.54 1.51
C LEU A 130 -10.85 6.98 1.95
N GLY A 131 -10.53 8.25 1.67
CA GLY A 131 -9.22 8.87 1.90
C GLY A 131 -8.41 9.03 0.61
N GLY A 132 -7.92 10.24 0.38
CA GLY A 132 -7.10 10.65 -0.76
C GLY A 132 -5.60 10.75 -0.44
N GLY A 133 -5.11 9.99 0.54
CA GLY A 133 -3.68 9.81 0.75
C GLY A 133 -3.03 8.94 -0.33
N ILE A 134 -1.73 8.72 -0.23
CA ILE A 134 -0.98 7.93 -1.23
C ILE A 134 -1.58 6.53 -1.46
N MET A 135 -2.00 5.86 -0.38
CA MET A 135 -2.58 4.53 -0.49
C MET A 135 -3.96 4.57 -1.16
N GLY A 136 -4.79 5.59 -0.86
CA GLY A 136 -6.07 5.79 -1.55
C GLY A 136 -5.90 6.08 -3.04
N MET A 137 -4.92 6.90 -3.41
CA MET A 137 -4.60 7.17 -4.82
C MET A 137 -4.15 5.91 -5.58
N LEU A 138 -3.34 5.06 -4.95
CA LEU A 138 -2.95 3.77 -5.54
C LEU A 138 -4.16 2.81 -5.67
N HIS A 139 -5.12 2.83 -4.71
CA HIS A 139 -6.38 2.08 -4.86
C HIS A 139 -7.20 2.58 -6.04
N VAL A 140 -7.28 3.90 -6.26
CA VAL A 140 -7.96 4.47 -7.45
C VAL A 140 -7.33 3.92 -8.73
N LEU A 141 -6.01 4.01 -8.87
CA LEU A 141 -5.30 3.49 -10.05
C LEU A 141 -5.58 2.00 -10.28
N CYS A 142 -5.48 1.17 -9.23
CA CYS A 142 -5.70 -0.27 -9.34
C CYS A 142 -7.18 -0.61 -9.64
N ALA A 143 -8.13 0.05 -9.00
CA ALA A 143 -9.56 -0.18 -9.23
C ALA A 143 -9.96 0.23 -10.66
N LYS A 144 -9.41 1.33 -11.18
CA LYS A 144 -9.62 1.72 -12.59
C LYS A 144 -9.08 0.68 -13.56
N LEU A 145 -7.91 0.12 -13.30
CA LEU A 145 -7.36 -0.99 -14.11
C LEU A 145 -8.22 -2.26 -14.04
N SER A 146 -8.97 -2.44 -12.96
CA SER A 146 -9.93 -3.55 -12.82
C SER A 146 -11.25 -3.30 -13.56
N GLY A 147 -11.42 -2.13 -14.19
CA GLY A 147 -12.62 -1.78 -14.98
C GLY A 147 -13.80 -1.27 -14.14
N ALA A 148 -13.56 -0.81 -12.93
CA ALA A 148 -14.57 -0.25 -12.04
C ALA A 148 -14.91 1.23 -12.37
N ARG A 149 -16.11 1.67 -11.97
CA ARG A 149 -16.39 3.07 -11.71
C ARG A 149 -15.92 3.40 -10.30
N VAL A 150 -14.99 4.34 -10.17
CA VAL A 150 -14.32 4.64 -8.90
C VAL A 150 -14.75 6.01 -8.37
N ILE A 151 -15.21 6.04 -7.13
CA ILE A 151 -15.62 7.24 -6.42
C ILE A 151 -14.72 7.41 -5.17
N MET A 152 -14.12 8.60 -5.00
CA MET A 152 -13.30 8.89 -3.83
C MET A 152 -14.00 9.87 -2.88
N SER A 153 -13.98 9.56 -1.58
CA SER A 153 -14.36 10.49 -0.51
C SER A 153 -13.12 11.07 0.15
N GLU A 154 -12.91 12.40 0.01
CA GLU A 154 -11.72 13.10 0.50
C GLU A 154 -12.07 14.58 0.77
N PRO A 155 -11.78 15.13 1.97
CA PRO A 155 -12.09 16.52 2.29
C PRO A 155 -11.22 17.54 1.54
N ASP A 156 -9.96 17.20 1.23
CA ASP A 156 -9.03 18.10 0.59
C ASP A 156 -9.31 18.25 -0.92
N ALA A 157 -9.43 19.49 -1.39
CA ALA A 157 -9.81 19.79 -2.78
C ALA A 157 -8.70 19.46 -3.78
N GLU A 158 -7.42 19.66 -3.42
CA GLU A 158 -6.28 19.37 -4.30
C GLU A 158 -6.11 17.87 -4.47
N ARG A 159 -6.31 17.11 -3.37
CA ARG A 159 -6.30 15.65 -3.43
C ARG A 159 -7.45 15.11 -4.28
N ARG A 160 -8.66 15.68 -4.18
CA ARG A 160 -9.77 15.29 -5.07
C ARG A 160 -9.45 15.61 -6.54
N ALA A 161 -8.84 16.77 -6.81
CA ALA A 161 -8.44 17.13 -8.17
C ALA A 161 -7.36 16.16 -8.71
N LEU A 162 -6.37 15.78 -7.90
CA LEU A 162 -5.38 14.78 -8.27
C LEU A 162 -6.04 13.42 -8.56
N ALA A 163 -6.96 12.95 -7.72
CA ALA A 163 -7.68 11.70 -7.94
C ALA A 163 -8.37 11.67 -9.32
N LYS A 164 -8.99 12.77 -9.73
CA LYS A 164 -9.58 12.92 -11.08
C LYS A 164 -8.53 12.74 -12.18
N THR A 165 -7.32 13.29 -12.03
CA THR A 165 -6.23 13.11 -13.00
C THR A 165 -5.69 11.70 -13.07
N LEU A 166 -5.90 10.90 -12.00
CA LEU A 166 -5.56 9.48 -11.91
C LEU A 166 -6.68 8.56 -12.42
N GLY A 167 -7.77 9.16 -12.92
CA GLY A 167 -8.88 8.41 -13.52
C GLY A 167 -10.06 8.13 -12.60
N CYS A 168 -10.10 8.70 -11.38
CA CYS A 168 -11.27 8.62 -10.52
C CYS A 168 -12.49 9.23 -11.24
N ASP A 169 -13.60 8.49 -11.31
CA ASP A 169 -14.78 8.92 -12.04
C ASP A 169 -15.53 10.03 -11.30
N ASP A 170 -15.54 9.99 -9.96
CA ASP A 170 -16.14 11.04 -9.17
C ASP A 170 -15.46 11.22 -7.80
N THR A 171 -15.69 12.38 -7.17
CA THR A 171 -15.12 12.70 -5.87
C THR A 171 -16.13 13.40 -4.98
N ILE A 172 -16.12 13.08 -3.69
CA ILE A 172 -17.03 13.60 -2.68
C ILE A 172 -16.24 14.40 -1.66
N ASN A 173 -16.69 15.64 -1.34
CA ASN A 173 -16.27 16.31 -0.13
C ASN A 173 -17.15 15.84 1.04
N PRO A 174 -16.65 15.01 1.97
CA PRO A 174 -17.45 14.48 3.06
C PRO A 174 -17.89 15.55 4.09
N MET A 175 -17.31 16.75 4.00
CA MET A 175 -17.70 17.88 4.84
C MET A 175 -18.96 18.61 4.34
N GLU A 176 -19.34 18.38 3.07
CA GLU A 176 -20.47 19.03 2.40
C GLU A 176 -21.57 18.02 2.05
N THR A 177 -21.20 16.79 1.73
CA THR A 177 -22.11 15.74 1.25
C THR A 177 -21.87 14.47 2.05
N ASN A 178 -22.93 13.85 2.55
CA ASN A 178 -22.82 12.53 3.20
C ASN A 178 -22.39 11.47 2.18
N PRO A 179 -21.20 10.84 2.34
CA PRO A 179 -20.68 9.89 1.36
C PRO A 179 -21.56 8.64 1.23
N VAL A 180 -22.19 8.19 2.33
CA VAL A 180 -23.07 6.99 2.32
C VAL A 180 -24.30 7.23 1.46
N ASP A 181 -24.94 8.38 1.66
CA ASP A 181 -26.13 8.74 0.88
C ASP A 181 -25.77 8.95 -0.60
N TYR A 182 -24.64 9.61 -0.85
CA TYR A 182 -24.16 9.83 -2.21
C TYR A 182 -23.97 8.49 -2.96
N ILE A 183 -23.20 7.57 -2.39
CA ILE A 183 -22.90 6.26 -3.01
C ILE A 183 -24.19 5.46 -3.22
N LYS A 184 -25.09 5.41 -2.22
CA LYS A 184 -26.36 4.69 -2.35
C LYS A 184 -27.30 5.28 -3.41
N ASN A 185 -27.25 6.61 -3.59
CA ASN A 185 -28.09 7.27 -4.59
C ASN A 185 -27.60 7.04 -6.04
N LEU A 186 -26.35 6.60 -6.25
CA LEU A 186 -25.83 6.31 -7.60
C LEU A 186 -26.54 5.14 -8.29
N ASN A 187 -26.88 4.10 -7.53
CA ASN A 187 -27.42 2.86 -8.06
C ASN A 187 -28.53 2.24 -7.18
N GLY A 188 -28.87 2.86 -6.05
CA GLY A 188 -29.91 2.41 -5.11
C GLY A 188 -29.50 1.34 -4.11
N ILE A 189 -28.29 0.80 -4.19
CA ILE A 189 -27.82 -0.33 -3.35
C ILE A 189 -26.54 -0.03 -2.56
N GLY A 190 -25.62 0.78 -3.09
CA GLY A 190 -24.29 1.03 -2.52
C GLY A 190 -23.14 0.57 -3.43
N ALA A 191 -21.93 0.58 -2.94
CA ALA A 191 -20.75 0.16 -3.69
C ALA A 191 -20.47 -1.33 -3.50
N GLU A 192 -20.13 -2.04 -4.60
CA GLU A 192 -19.77 -3.45 -4.58
C GLU A 192 -18.44 -3.70 -3.87
N ALA A 193 -17.51 -2.74 -3.96
CA ALA A 193 -16.29 -2.78 -3.15
C ALA A 193 -16.01 -1.42 -2.49
N VAL A 194 -15.64 -1.44 -1.21
CA VAL A 194 -15.32 -0.24 -0.44
C VAL A 194 -13.97 -0.42 0.22
N PHE A 195 -13.05 0.53 0.01
CA PHE A 195 -11.72 0.52 0.61
C PHE A 195 -11.59 1.69 1.60
N ASN A 196 -11.49 1.35 2.89
CA ASN A 196 -11.19 2.35 3.91
C ASN A 196 -9.68 2.50 4.09
N THR A 197 -9.12 3.57 3.56
CA THR A 197 -7.69 3.90 3.66
C THR A 197 -7.39 4.99 4.70
N THR A 198 -8.36 5.27 5.60
CA THR A 198 -8.22 6.27 6.67
C THR A 198 -8.14 5.62 8.05
N PRO A 199 -7.39 6.18 9.00
CA PRO A 199 -7.32 5.68 10.38
C PRO A 199 -8.46 6.26 11.27
N ILE A 200 -9.66 6.49 10.70
CA ILE A 200 -10.77 7.19 11.37
C ILE A 200 -11.94 6.22 11.56
N SER A 201 -12.29 5.90 12.82
CA SER A 201 -13.37 4.94 13.13
C SER A 201 -14.73 5.35 12.56
N ALA A 202 -15.05 6.66 12.56
CA ALA A 202 -16.30 7.13 11.96
C ALA A 202 -16.35 6.86 10.45
N VAL A 203 -15.22 6.98 9.75
CA VAL A 203 -15.10 6.65 8.32
C VAL A 203 -15.17 5.14 8.10
N ALA A 204 -14.58 4.33 8.99
CA ALA A 204 -14.72 2.88 8.94
C ALA A 204 -16.19 2.42 9.05
N LYS A 205 -16.98 3.08 9.90
CA LYS A 205 -18.43 2.84 9.99
C LYS A 205 -19.14 3.22 8.68
N GLN A 206 -18.85 4.39 8.12
CA GLN A 206 -19.39 4.80 6.82
C GLN A 206 -19.03 3.82 5.70
N ALA A 207 -17.80 3.27 5.71
CA ALA A 207 -17.38 2.26 4.74
C ALA A 207 -18.31 1.03 4.75
N VAL A 208 -18.64 0.52 5.95
CA VAL A 208 -19.58 -0.59 6.09
C VAL A 208 -20.99 -0.18 5.63
N GLU A 209 -21.46 1.00 6.02
CA GLU A 209 -22.82 1.48 5.71
C GLU A 209 -23.04 1.73 4.21
N MET A 210 -22.02 2.09 3.44
CA MET A 210 -22.13 2.34 1.99
C MET A 210 -21.90 1.08 1.14
N THR A 211 -21.50 -0.04 1.76
CA THR A 211 -21.28 -1.28 1.02
C THR A 211 -22.60 -1.91 0.61
N ALA A 212 -22.71 -2.29 -0.65
CA ALA A 212 -23.89 -2.96 -1.21
C ALA A 212 -24.10 -4.35 -0.59
N PRO A 213 -25.32 -4.90 -0.64
CA PRO A 213 -25.53 -6.34 -0.43
C PRO A 213 -24.62 -7.17 -1.35
N LEU A 214 -24.07 -8.27 -0.84
CA LEU A 214 -23.04 -9.11 -1.49
C LEU A 214 -21.69 -8.39 -1.70
N GLY A 215 -21.59 -7.10 -1.39
CA GLY A 215 -20.39 -6.28 -1.55
C GLY A 215 -19.32 -6.60 -0.51
N ARG A 216 -18.15 -5.97 -0.68
CA ARG A 216 -16.98 -6.16 0.17
C ARG A 216 -16.47 -4.84 0.74
N CYS A 217 -16.36 -4.78 2.05
CA CYS A 217 -15.74 -3.67 2.76
C CYS A 217 -14.35 -4.10 3.23
N VAL A 218 -13.30 -3.44 2.74
CA VAL A 218 -11.91 -3.73 3.08
C VAL A 218 -11.37 -2.66 4.03
N MET A 219 -11.06 -3.05 5.26
CA MET A 219 -10.35 -2.21 6.24
C MET A 219 -8.85 -2.30 5.94
N TYR A 220 -8.33 -1.29 5.23
CA TYR A 220 -6.94 -1.25 4.82
C TYR A 220 -6.04 -0.56 5.86
N SER A 221 -6.48 0.57 6.40
CA SER A 221 -5.72 1.31 7.40
C SER A 221 -5.87 0.72 8.81
N SER A 222 -4.76 0.59 9.53
CA SER A 222 -4.80 0.42 10.99
C SER A 222 -5.27 1.71 11.68
N GLN A 223 -5.87 1.56 12.84
CA GLN A 223 -6.38 2.69 13.64
C GLN A 223 -5.65 2.77 14.98
N HIS A 224 -5.15 3.94 15.32
CA HIS A 224 -4.48 4.20 16.59
C HIS A 224 -5.02 5.50 17.21
N PRO A 225 -5.68 5.45 18.38
CA PRO A 225 -6.05 4.25 19.13
C PRO A 225 -7.14 3.43 18.43
N ASP A 226 -7.14 2.12 18.63
CA ASP A 226 -8.21 1.25 18.13
C ASP A 226 -9.54 1.60 18.79
N LYS A 227 -10.53 1.96 17.97
CA LYS A 227 -11.90 2.27 18.41
C LYS A 227 -12.87 1.38 17.64
N PRO A 228 -13.41 0.33 18.28
CA PRO A 228 -14.35 -0.57 17.66
C PRO A 228 -15.55 0.14 17.05
N ILE A 229 -16.07 -0.39 15.93
CA ILE A 229 -17.33 0.03 15.33
C ILE A 229 -18.41 -1.02 15.58
N GLU A 230 -19.66 -0.57 15.74
CA GLU A 230 -20.80 -1.46 15.90
C GLU A 230 -21.36 -1.88 14.54
N ILE A 231 -21.60 -3.18 14.38
CA ILE A 231 -22.19 -3.78 13.18
C ILE A 231 -23.36 -4.65 13.62
N SER A 232 -24.53 -4.45 12.97
CA SER A 232 -25.71 -5.28 13.22
C SER A 232 -25.52 -6.71 12.65
N PRO A 233 -25.56 -7.77 13.47
CA PRO A 233 -25.51 -9.14 12.96
C PRO A 233 -26.65 -9.47 12.00
N ASN A 234 -27.87 -8.93 12.24
CA ASN A 234 -29.02 -9.14 11.36
C ASN A 234 -28.84 -8.48 10.00
N TRP A 235 -28.28 -7.27 9.97
CA TRP A 235 -27.94 -6.61 8.72
C TRP A 235 -26.89 -7.42 7.95
N LEU A 236 -25.82 -7.83 8.61
CA LEU A 236 -24.76 -8.62 7.96
C LEU A 236 -25.29 -9.94 7.40
N HIS A 237 -26.14 -10.63 8.19
CA HIS A 237 -26.79 -11.87 7.75
C HIS A 237 -27.69 -11.66 6.53
N SER A 238 -28.51 -10.60 6.51
CA SER A 238 -29.50 -10.38 5.43
C SER A 238 -28.89 -9.75 4.17
N SER A 239 -27.76 -9.05 4.29
CA SER A 239 -27.07 -8.44 3.14
C SER A 239 -26.01 -9.35 2.50
N GLU A 240 -25.58 -10.41 3.20
CA GLU A 240 -24.44 -11.26 2.80
C GLU A 240 -23.15 -10.45 2.49
N THR A 241 -23.04 -9.25 3.09
CA THR A 241 -21.88 -8.38 2.93
C THR A 241 -20.65 -8.98 3.61
N VAL A 242 -19.48 -8.87 2.99
CA VAL A 242 -18.20 -9.30 3.57
C VAL A 242 -17.45 -8.11 4.10
N ILE A 243 -17.05 -8.18 5.39
CA ILE A 243 -16.11 -7.22 5.98
C ILE A 243 -14.79 -7.95 6.19
N THR A 244 -13.71 -7.42 5.65
CA THR A 244 -12.38 -8.03 5.69
C THR A 244 -11.30 -6.98 5.94
N GLY A 245 -10.10 -7.43 6.28
CA GLY A 245 -8.91 -6.59 6.37
C GLY A 245 -7.90 -6.92 5.27
N ALA A 246 -6.94 -6.02 5.09
CA ALA A 246 -5.77 -6.25 4.25
C ALA A 246 -4.54 -5.64 4.93
N VAL A 247 -3.50 -6.44 5.15
CA VAL A 247 -2.25 -6.03 5.78
C VAL A 247 -1.07 -6.53 4.98
N SER A 248 -0.08 -5.69 4.77
CA SER A 248 1.23 -6.01 4.17
C SER A 248 1.15 -6.70 2.80
N PRO A 249 2.23 -6.76 2.02
CA PRO A 249 2.24 -7.47 0.75
C PRO A 249 2.54 -8.96 0.94
N SER A 250 1.82 -9.81 0.21
CA SER A 250 2.25 -11.21 -0.01
C SER A 250 3.38 -11.25 -1.07
N VAL A 251 4.09 -12.38 -1.18
CA VAL A 251 5.06 -12.62 -2.28
C VAL A 251 4.38 -12.42 -3.64
N ARG A 252 3.16 -12.95 -3.78
CA ARG A 252 2.38 -12.87 -5.02
C ARG A 252 2.01 -11.43 -5.38
N SER A 253 1.52 -10.63 -4.43
CA SER A 253 1.16 -9.23 -4.69
C SER A 253 2.39 -8.38 -4.99
N PHE A 254 3.55 -8.67 -4.36
CA PHE A 254 4.80 -7.97 -4.64
C PHE A 254 5.30 -8.27 -6.07
N GLN A 255 5.30 -9.54 -6.48
CA GLN A 255 5.65 -9.90 -7.86
C GLN A 255 4.72 -9.23 -8.89
N ARG A 256 3.43 -9.11 -8.59
CA ARG A 256 2.48 -8.41 -9.45
C ARG A 256 2.76 -6.91 -9.53
N ALA A 257 3.08 -6.26 -8.41
CA ALA A 257 3.46 -4.85 -8.38
C ALA A 257 4.68 -4.58 -9.27
N VAL A 258 5.73 -5.38 -9.11
CA VAL A 258 6.93 -5.33 -9.96
C VAL A 258 6.58 -5.49 -11.44
N ASN A 259 5.74 -6.47 -11.78
CA ASN A 259 5.32 -6.70 -13.15
C ASN A 259 4.51 -5.54 -13.74
N MET A 260 3.60 -4.94 -12.94
CA MET A 260 2.76 -3.82 -13.38
C MET A 260 3.60 -2.57 -13.65
N LEU A 261 4.52 -2.24 -12.75
CA LEU A 261 5.46 -1.12 -12.93
C LEU A 261 6.39 -1.35 -14.12
N SER A 262 6.99 -2.54 -14.20
CA SER A 262 7.92 -2.90 -15.29
C SER A 262 7.28 -2.88 -16.68
N LYS A 263 5.97 -3.12 -16.77
CA LYS A 263 5.20 -3.08 -18.02
C LYS A 263 4.55 -1.73 -18.29
N GLY A 264 4.73 -0.74 -17.40
CA GLY A 264 4.09 0.58 -17.52
C GLY A 264 2.56 0.54 -17.46
N LEU A 265 1.97 -0.47 -16.80
CA LEU A 265 0.51 -0.57 -16.63
C LEU A 265 -0.02 0.43 -15.61
N ILE A 266 0.83 0.93 -14.74
CA ILE A 266 0.54 1.93 -13.72
C ILE A 266 1.70 2.92 -13.66
N ASP A 267 1.37 4.21 -13.57
CA ASP A 267 2.33 5.29 -13.41
C ASP A 267 2.04 6.03 -12.09
N PRO A 268 2.81 5.78 -11.03
CA PRO A 268 2.65 6.43 -9.75
C PRO A 268 3.46 7.73 -9.60
N GLU A 269 4.22 8.17 -10.61
CA GLU A 269 5.15 9.30 -10.48
C GLU A 269 4.47 10.62 -10.08
N LYS A 270 3.19 10.80 -10.45
CA LYS A 270 2.39 11.94 -9.99
C LYS A 270 2.20 12.00 -8.46
N LEU A 271 2.51 10.91 -7.77
CA LEU A 271 2.44 10.82 -6.31
C LEU A 271 3.79 11.11 -5.64
N VAL A 272 4.84 11.47 -6.40
CA VAL A 272 6.13 11.90 -5.86
C VAL A 272 6.10 13.41 -5.64
N SER A 273 6.22 13.82 -4.37
CA SER A 273 6.21 15.25 -3.99
C SER A 273 7.62 15.84 -3.89
N GLY A 274 8.65 15.01 -3.79
CA GLY A 274 10.04 15.49 -3.75
C GLY A 274 11.06 14.35 -3.70
N VAL A 275 12.25 14.66 -4.18
CA VAL A 275 13.43 13.77 -4.14
C VAL A 275 14.56 14.57 -3.49
N TYR A 276 15.15 14.03 -2.43
CA TYR A 276 16.16 14.68 -1.63
C TYR A 276 17.41 13.81 -1.55
N PRO A 277 18.62 14.38 -1.66
CA PRO A 277 19.84 13.63 -1.36
C PRO A 277 19.95 13.34 0.14
N CYS A 278 20.64 12.28 0.53
CA CYS A 278 20.77 11.84 1.92
C CYS A 278 21.30 12.93 2.87
N ASN A 279 22.16 13.82 2.39
CA ASN A 279 22.66 14.96 3.19
C ASN A 279 21.57 16.03 3.50
N GLN A 280 20.38 15.91 2.92
CA GLN A 280 19.17 16.69 3.21
C GLN A 280 18.06 15.82 3.83
N ALA A 281 18.42 14.75 4.53
CA ALA A 281 17.46 13.83 5.10
C ALA A 281 16.50 14.50 6.10
N GLN A 282 16.99 15.48 6.88
CA GLN A 282 16.15 16.22 7.81
C GLN A 282 15.04 16.96 7.08
N GLU A 283 15.36 17.72 6.04
CA GLU A 283 14.39 18.45 5.21
C GLU A 283 13.41 17.49 4.52
N ALA A 284 13.90 16.30 4.09
CA ALA A 284 13.06 15.27 3.51
C ALA A 284 12.02 14.75 4.52
N PHE A 285 12.41 14.48 5.76
CA PHE A 285 11.48 14.06 6.82
C PHE A 285 10.49 15.16 7.18
N GLU A 286 10.94 16.42 7.27
CA GLU A 286 10.06 17.57 7.50
C GLU A 286 9.05 17.73 6.36
N ALA A 287 9.46 17.51 5.11
CA ALA A 287 8.55 17.52 3.97
C ALA A 287 7.55 16.35 4.02
N ALA A 288 8.00 15.14 4.45
CA ALA A 288 7.17 13.93 4.45
C ALA A 288 5.99 13.99 5.45
N ILE A 289 6.07 14.80 6.50
CA ILE A 289 4.99 14.96 7.48
C ILE A 289 4.00 16.07 7.11
N ARG A 290 4.23 16.80 6.04
CA ARG A 290 3.33 17.87 5.61
C ARG A 290 2.06 17.29 4.99
N PRO A 291 0.89 17.90 5.23
CA PRO A 291 -0.39 17.40 4.72
C PRO A 291 -0.55 17.53 3.20
N ASP A 292 0.23 18.43 2.56
CA ASP A 292 0.21 18.70 1.11
C ASP A 292 1.18 17.82 0.31
N THR A 293 1.85 16.86 0.95
CA THR A 293 2.78 15.93 0.28
C THR A 293 2.24 14.51 0.22
N PHE A 294 2.75 13.74 -0.75
CA PHE A 294 2.49 12.32 -0.89
C PHE A 294 3.76 11.51 -0.60
N ARG A 295 4.56 11.17 -1.62
CA ARG A 295 5.80 10.41 -1.41
C ARG A 295 7.01 11.34 -1.47
N ILE A 296 7.85 11.26 -0.46
CA ILE A 296 9.20 11.87 -0.44
C ILE A 296 10.21 10.73 -0.58
N ILE A 297 11.18 10.92 -1.46
CA ILE A 297 12.23 9.94 -1.78
C ILE A 297 13.57 10.50 -1.31
N ILE A 298 14.38 9.66 -0.69
CA ILE A 298 15.76 9.98 -0.33
C ILE A 298 16.69 9.16 -1.22
N THR A 299 17.72 9.80 -1.78
CA THR A 299 18.75 9.18 -2.62
C THR A 299 20.09 9.17 -1.91
N PHE A 300 20.87 8.12 -2.10
CA PHE A 300 22.19 7.90 -1.55
C PHE A 300 23.27 7.98 -2.63
#